data_549ace3b2b29d35f72aba51060b859ed
#
_entry.id   549ace3b2b29d35f72aba51060b859ed
#
_cell.length_a   1.000
_cell.length_b   1.000
_cell.length_c   1.000
_cell.angle_alpha   90.00
_cell.angle_beta   90.00
_cell.angle_gamma   90.00
#
_symmetry.space_group_name_H-M   'P 1'
#
loop_
_entity.id
_entity.type
_entity.pdbx_description
1 polymer ?
#
loop_
_entity_poly.entity_id
_entity_poly.type
_entity_poly.pdbx_seq_one_letter_code
_entity_poly.pdbx_strand_id
1 'polypeptide(L)'
;MQQIWEAVNLALASIWGNKLRSLLTLLGNIVAVSSIIAVVALIQGVNGAVTDAIVSDLGADSFTVRRTSIARNQDEIDRQRNNPRITLDEAKAIKRFGTTISAVMAQAQQNSTVGYRTEELQSVTVQGVTDAYLEFSTFDAERGRMVSPVEITRDRPVALVGWQVADRLFGQENPIDKSIKVAGVPFRVVGVSAKKGAFFGNSLDEFVVIPLGQYQKLFGSRQSLALMVKPRTPESVALARDEARTALRVTRHLGPGEPDNFGIVASDSVLDIFQQATKGIAAVLVGVVALSLLVGGIVIMNIMLMIVSERTREIGLRKALGARSRDIMSQVLTESITLSMMGGLVGAGLGALFARILAAVTPLPVIIEPWSIAVGVLVTGLVGLFFGWYPARRAANLAPIEALRRE
;
A
#
# COMPACT_ATOMS: atom_id res chain seq x y z
N MET A 1 -35.01 25.61 9.68
CA MET A 1 -33.89 25.19 10.56
C MET A 1 -34.39 24.68 11.92
N GLN A 2 -35.33 25.33 12.61
CA GLN A 2 -35.88 24.84 13.90
C GLN A 2 -36.49 23.44 13.81
N GLN A 3 -37.27 23.15 12.77
CA GLN A 3 -37.90 21.84 12.60
C GLN A 3 -36.91 20.68 12.43
N ILE A 4 -35.75 20.91 11.79
CA ILE A 4 -34.70 19.90 11.65
C ILE A 4 -34.03 19.64 13.00
N TRP A 5 -33.77 20.70 13.77
CA TRP A 5 -33.15 20.60 15.10
C TRP A 5 -34.08 19.86 16.10
N GLU A 6 -35.39 20.13 16.06
CA GLU A 6 -36.37 19.39 16.85
C GLU A 6 -36.46 17.93 16.45
N ALA A 7 -36.40 17.62 15.15
CA ALA A 7 -36.39 16.24 14.66
C ALA A 7 -35.12 15.48 15.10
N VAL A 8 -33.97 16.13 15.10
CA VAL A 8 -32.73 15.55 15.61
C VAL A 8 -32.80 15.28 17.11
N ASN A 9 -33.31 16.21 17.90
CA ASN A 9 -33.49 16.02 19.35
C ASN A 9 -34.49 14.90 19.66
N LEU A 10 -35.57 14.80 18.90
CA LEU A 10 -36.54 13.70 19.01
C LEU A 10 -35.92 12.34 18.65
N ALA A 11 -35.08 12.29 17.61
CA ALA A 11 -34.34 11.08 17.23
C ALA A 11 -33.37 10.65 18.35
N LEU A 12 -32.65 11.59 18.96
CA LEU A 12 -31.76 11.33 20.09
C LEU A 12 -32.53 10.80 21.32
N ALA A 13 -33.67 11.41 21.67
CA ALA A 13 -34.53 10.96 22.77
C ALA A 13 -35.08 9.54 22.51
N SER A 14 -35.45 9.22 21.27
CA SER A 14 -35.91 7.90 20.85
C SER A 14 -34.87 6.79 21.03
N ILE A 15 -33.59 7.13 20.76
CA ILE A 15 -32.45 6.22 20.96
C ILE A 15 -32.29 5.84 22.43
N TRP A 16 -32.41 6.82 23.34
CA TRP A 16 -32.26 6.59 24.78
C TRP A 16 -33.43 5.82 25.39
N GLY A 17 -34.62 5.94 24.81
CA GLY A 17 -35.84 5.22 25.27
C GLY A 17 -35.77 3.70 25.02
N ASN A 18 -35.10 3.23 23.97
CA ASN A 18 -35.02 1.79 23.58
C ASN A 18 -33.60 1.40 23.17
N LYS A 19 -32.66 1.40 24.10
CA LYS A 19 -31.23 1.24 23.88
C LYS A 19 -30.85 -0.02 23.08
N LEU A 20 -31.44 -1.19 23.40
CA LEU A 20 -31.11 -2.44 22.73
C LEU A 20 -31.56 -2.43 21.27
N ARG A 21 -32.73 -1.88 20.99
CA ARG A 21 -33.30 -1.77 19.63
C ARG A 21 -32.46 -0.81 18.77
N SER A 22 -32.14 0.35 19.34
CA SER A 22 -31.30 1.34 18.66
C SER A 22 -29.90 0.81 18.38
N LEU A 23 -29.29 0.08 19.33
CA LEU A 23 -27.99 -0.56 19.15
C LEU A 23 -28.02 -1.57 18.01
N LEU A 24 -29.03 -2.44 17.97
CA LEU A 24 -29.19 -3.44 16.90
C LEU A 24 -29.41 -2.78 15.52
N THR A 25 -30.15 -1.66 15.49
CA THR A 25 -30.38 -0.88 14.26
C THR A 25 -29.09 -0.28 13.74
N LEU A 26 -28.27 0.29 14.65
CA LEU A 26 -27.02 0.95 14.32
C LEU A 26 -25.92 -0.05 13.98
N LEU A 27 -25.97 -1.28 14.52
CA LEU A 27 -24.89 -2.27 14.42
C LEU A 27 -24.49 -2.55 12.96
N GLY A 28 -25.47 -2.72 12.06
CA GLY A 28 -25.22 -2.94 10.64
C GLY A 28 -24.43 -1.78 9.99
N ASN A 29 -24.83 -0.54 10.28
CA ASN A 29 -24.14 0.66 9.78
C ASN A 29 -22.77 0.85 10.44
N ILE A 30 -22.68 0.58 11.74
CA ILE A 30 -21.41 0.65 12.48
C ILE A 30 -20.40 -0.31 11.86
N VAL A 31 -20.77 -1.58 11.68
CA VAL A 31 -19.88 -2.59 11.09
C VAL A 31 -19.48 -2.22 9.67
N ALA A 32 -20.44 -1.78 8.84
CA ALA A 32 -20.16 -1.40 7.46
C ALA A 32 -19.18 -0.24 7.37
N VAL A 33 -19.40 0.85 8.13
CA VAL A 33 -18.52 2.03 8.10
C VAL A 33 -17.16 1.73 8.73
N SER A 34 -17.13 0.99 9.84
CA SER A 34 -15.86 0.56 10.45
C SER A 34 -15.03 -0.24 9.46
N SER A 35 -15.65 -1.15 8.70
CA SER A 35 -14.97 -1.94 7.67
C SER A 35 -14.47 -1.06 6.51
N ILE A 36 -15.27 -0.10 6.03
CA ILE A 36 -14.85 0.84 4.99
C ILE A 36 -13.58 1.57 5.42
N ILE A 37 -13.61 2.18 6.60
CA ILE A 37 -12.50 3.01 7.08
C ILE A 37 -11.25 2.16 7.32
N ALA A 38 -11.39 0.99 7.94
CA ALA A 38 -10.25 0.10 8.19
C ALA A 38 -9.62 -0.37 6.88
N VAL A 39 -10.42 -0.76 5.89
CA VAL A 39 -9.96 -1.22 4.58
C VAL A 39 -9.31 -0.10 3.78
N VAL A 40 -9.96 1.07 3.70
CA VAL A 40 -9.39 2.22 2.97
C VAL A 40 -8.08 2.66 3.62
N ALA A 41 -8.02 2.73 4.95
CA ALA A 41 -6.82 3.10 5.68
C ALA A 41 -5.67 2.12 5.46
N LEU A 42 -5.96 0.81 5.40
CA LEU A 42 -4.97 -0.23 5.08
C LEU A 42 -4.48 -0.10 3.63
N ILE A 43 -5.38 0.03 2.66
CA ILE A 43 -5.04 0.16 1.23
C ILE A 43 -4.16 1.40 1.02
N GLN A 44 -4.50 2.54 1.59
CA GLN A 44 -3.71 3.77 1.46
C GLN A 44 -2.35 3.63 2.13
N GLY A 45 -2.30 3.05 3.32
CA GLY A 45 -1.05 2.78 4.01
C GLY A 45 -0.13 1.87 3.22
N VAL A 46 -0.65 0.75 2.70
CA VAL A 46 0.11 -0.19 1.87
C VAL A 46 0.55 0.46 0.56
N ASN A 47 -0.31 1.22 -0.11
CA ASN A 47 0.06 1.95 -1.33
C ASN A 47 1.20 2.94 -1.09
N GLY A 48 1.13 3.73 -0.01
CA GLY A 48 2.21 4.65 0.37
C GLY A 48 3.51 3.91 0.63
N ALA A 49 3.49 2.90 1.48
CA ALA A 49 4.69 2.16 1.85
C ALA A 49 5.32 1.39 0.67
N VAL A 50 4.50 0.81 -0.23
CA VAL A 50 5.02 0.17 -1.46
C VAL A 50 5.64 1.19 -2.39
N THR A 51 5.00 2.36 -2.55
CA THR A 51 5.56 3.45 -3.36
C THR A 51 6.91 3.91 -2.80
N ASP A 52 6.99 4.15 -1.50
CA ASP A 52 8.22 4.56 -0.83
C ASP A 52 9.33 3.50 -0.95
N ALA A 53 8.98 2.22 -0.79
CA ALA A 53 9.93 1.12 -0.94
C ALA A 53 10.45 1.00 -2.39
N ILE A 54 9.57 1.07 -3.40
CA ILE A 54 9.98 0.98 -4.81
C ILE A 54 10.85 2.19 -5.18
N VAL A 55 10.45 3.39 -4.77
CA VAL A 55 11.22 4.61 -5.02
C VAL A 55 12.58 4.57 -4.31
N SER A 56 12.63 4.01 -3.10
CA SER A 56 13.87 3.91 -2.32
C SER A 56 14.82 2.83 -2.83
N ASP A 57 14.32 1.76 -3.43
CA ASP A 57 15.14 0.63 -3.92
C ASP A 57 15.59 0.82 -5.39
N LEU A 58 14.68 1.24 -6.26
CA LEU A 58 14.96 1.42 -7.68
C LEU A 58 15.39 2.86 -8.04
N GLY A 59 15.13 3.84 -7.17
CA GLY A 59 15.17 5.26 -7.48
C GLY A 59 13.91 5.70 -8.26
N ALA A 60 13.43 6.92 -8.01
CA ALA A 60 12.21 7.43 -8.64
C ALA A 60 12.30 7.48 -10.17
N ASP A 61 13.49 7.77 -10.69
CA ASP A 61 13.74 8.10 -12.10
C ASP A 61 14.66 7.08 -12.78
N SER A 62 14.80 5.86 -12.26
CA SER A 62 15.67 4.84 -12.83
C SER A 62 14.88 3.58 -13.22
N PHE A 63 15.48 2.76 -14.08
CA PHE A 63 14.96 1.46 -14.43
C PHE A 63 16.05 0.40 -14.37
N THR A 64 15.66 -0.85 -14.22
CA THR A 64 16.58 -1.98 -14.11
C THR A 64 16.40 -2.92 -15.30
N VAL A 65 17.50 -3.26 -15.97
CA VAL A 65 17.55 -4.34 -16.96
C VAL A 65 17.95 -5.63 -16.26
N ARG A 66 17.14 -6.67 -16.43
CA ARG A 66 17.32 -7.98 -15.82
C ARG A 66 17.19 -9.10 -16.87
N ARG A 67 17.62 -10.29 -16.52
CA ARG A 67 17.45 -11.48 -17.38
C ARG A 67 15.98 -11.75 -17.68
N THR A 68 15.10 -11.53 -16.72
CA THR A 68 13.66 -11.79 -16.82
C THR A 68 12.88 -10.50 -16.55
N SER A 69 11.78 -10.31 -17.25
CA SER A 69 10.78 -9.28 -16.96
C SER A 69 9.76 -9.80 -15.94
N ILE A 70 8.86 -8.93 -15.51
CA ILE A 70 7.70 -9.34 -14.70
C ILE A 70 6.76 -10.11 -15.62
N ALA A 71 6.65 -11.43 -15.44
CA ALA A 71 5.79 -12.28 -16.23
C ALA A 71 4.32 -12.17 -15.75
N ARG A 72 3.40 -12.12 -16.69
CA ARG A 72 1.95 -12.05 -16.41
C ARG A 72 1.27 -13.42 -16.48
N ASN A 73 1.90 -14.40 -17.13
CA ASN A 73 1.38 -15.75 -17.29
C ASN A 73 2.51 -16.78 -17.31
N GLN A 74 2.13 -18.05 -17.21
CA GLN A 74 3.08 -19.17 -17.14
C GLN A 74 3.90 -19.31 -18.43
N ASP A 75 3.31 -19.04 -19.60
CA ASP A 75 4.00 -19.12 -20.90
C ASP A 75 5.15 -18.11 -21.00
N GLU A 76 4.98 -16.91 -20.43
CA GLU A 76 6.04 -15.91 -20.36
C GLU A 76 7.18 -16.36 -19.43
N ILE A 77 6.86 -16.97 -18.29
CA ILE A 77 7.86 -17.53 -17.38
C ILE A 77 8.71 -18.56 -18.09
N ASP A 78 8.08 -19.49 -18.81
CA ASP A 78 8.78 -20.57 -19.51
C ASP A 78 9.65 -20.06 -20.66
N ARG A 79 9.19 -19.05 -21.41
CA ARG A 79 10.01 -18.39 -22.43
C ARG A 79 11.23 -17.70 -21.83
N GLN A 80 11.07 -17.02 -20.69
CA GLN A 80 12.13 -16.25 -20.04
C GLN A 80 13.19 -17.14 -19.35
N ARG A 81 12.89 -18.41 -19.05
CA ARG A 81 13.85 -19.34 -18.42
C ARG A 81 15.14 -19.50 -19.21
N ASN A 82 15.05 -19.45 -20.54
CA ASN A 82 16.18 -19.64 -21.45
C ASN A 82 16.87 -18.34 -21.86
N ASN A 83 16.41 -17.19 -21.34
CA ASN A 83 17.05 -15.90 -21.63
C ASN A 83 18.55 -15.95 -21.28
N PRO A 84 19.45 -15.40 -22.11
CA PRO A 84 20.86 -15.30 -21.80
C PRO A 84 21.10 -14.40 -20.60
N ARG A 85 22.23 -14.61 -19.94
CA ARG A 85 22.63 -13.79 -18.78
C ARG A 85 22.95 -12.37 -19.20
N ILE A 86 22.69 -11.45 -18.31
CA ILE A 86 23.14 -10.06 -18.47
C ILE A 86 24.60 -9.96 -18.04
N THR A 87 25.41 -9.25 -18.82
CA THR A 87 26.86 -9.14 -18.68
C THR A 87 27.33 -7.71 -18.49
N LEU A 88 28.59 -7.53 -18.09
CA LEU A 88 29.22 -6.21 -18.00
C LEU A 88 29.38 -5.52 -19.35
N ASP A 89 29.55 -6.29 -20.44
CA ASP A 89 29.71 -5.71 -21.78
C ASP A 89 28.41 -5.09 -22.27
N GLU A 90 27.28 -5.65 -21.87
CA GLU A 90 25.96 -5.03 -22.12
C GLU A 90 25.78 -3.73 -21.32
N ALA A 91 26.27 -3.67 -20.07
CA ALA A 91 26.29 -2.42 -19.29
C ALA A 91 27.11 -1.33 -20.00
N LYS A 92 28.29 -1.68 -20.51
CA LYS A 92 29.12 -0.76 -21.30
C LYS A 92 28.46 -0.34 -22.61
N ALA A 93 27.77 -1.26 -23.29
CA ALA A 93 27.03 -0.97 -24.52
C ALA A 93 25.90 0.05 -24.26
N ILE A 94 25.09 -0.16 -23.22
CA ILE A 94 24.04 0.77 -22.83
C ILE A 94 24.62 2.17 -22.53
N LYS A 95 25.71 2.25 -21.76
CA LYS A 95 26.36 3.52 -21.44
C LYS A 95 26.94 4.21 -22.67
N ARG A 96 27.46 3.44 -23.64
CA ARG A 96 28.09 3.96 -24.87
C ARG A 96 27.08 4.48 -25.88
N PHE A 97 25.96 3.78 -26.05
CA PHE A 97 24.96 4.09 -27.06
C PHE A 97 23.86 5.02 -26.52
N GLY A 98 23.66 5.08 -25.19
CA GLY A 98 22.64 5.92 -24.57
C GLY A 98 23.06 7.40 -24.52
N THR A 99 22.33 8.25 -25.24
CA THR A 99 22.54 9.71 -25.23
C THR A 99 21.82 10.38 -24.07
N THR A 100 20.69 9.84 -23.66
CA THR A 100 19.88 10.32 -22.54
C THR A 100 20.21 9.65 -21.19
N ILE A 101 21.16 8.71 -21.21
CA ILE A 101 21.58 7.95 -20.02
C ILE A 101 22.73 8.67 -19.33
N SER A 102 22.61 8.94 -18.02
CA SER A 102 23.67 9.53 -17.19
C SER A 102 24.60 8.47 -16.63
N ALA A 103 24.06 7.40 -16.05
CA ALA A 103 24.81 6.35 -15.41
C ALA A 103 24.22 4.96 -15.64
N VAL A 104 25.10 3.95 -15.62
CA VAL A 104 24.74 2.54 -15.66
C VAL A 104 25.54 1.82 -14.58
N MET A 105 24.87 1.23 -13.60
CA MET A 105 25.46 0.40 -12.57
C MET A 105 25.11 -1.06 -12.83
N ALA A 106 26.10 -1.93 -12.83
CA ALA A 106 25.87 -3.37 -12.80
C ALA A 106 25.98 -3.86 -11.37
N GLN A 107 25.00 -4.69 -10.97
CA GLN A 107 24.99 -5.33 -9.66
C GLN A 107 24.65 -6.81 -9.76
N ALA A 108 25.16 -7.57 -8.79
CA ALA A 108 24.74 -8.93 -8.50
C ALA A 108 24.49 -9.04 -6.99
N GLN A 109 23.58 -9.91 -6.58
CA GLN A 109 23.30 -10.12 -5.17
C GLN A 109 23.07 -11.59 -4.86
N GLN A 110 23.51 -11.99 -3.66
CA GLN A 110 23.29 -13.34 -3.13
C GLN A 110 23.29 -13.29 -1.60
N ASN A 111 22.45 -14.11 -0.98
CA ASN A 111 22.50 -14.27 0.46
C ASN A 111 23.69 -15.13 0.86
N SER A 112 24.40 -14.68 1.87
CA SER A 112 25.58 -15.39 2.38
C SER A 112 25.78 -15.14 3.87
N THR A 113 26.70 -15.90 4.48
CA THR A 113 27.10 -15.71 5.86
C THR A 113 28.09 -14.56 5.98
N VAL A 114 27.85 -13.67 6.95
CA VAL A 114 28.74 -12.57 7.30
C VAL A 114 29.10 -12.68 8.78
N GLY A 115 30.38 -12.68 9.10
CA GLY A 115 30.85 -12.87 10.47
C GLY A 115 31.90 -11.87 10.91
N TYR A 116 31.94 -11.63 12.22
CA TYR A 116 32.96 -10.87 12.91
C TYR A 116 33.35 -11.56 14.20
N ARG A 117 34.62 -11.94 14.35
CA ARG A 117 35.13 -12.77 15.46
C ARG A 117 34.33 -14.07 15.61
N THR A 118 33.53 -14.19 16.69
CA THR A 118 32.70 -15.35 17.02
C THR A 118 31.25 -15.22 16.58
N GLU A 119 30.82 -13.98 16.22
CA GLU A 119 29.44 -13.70 15.79
C GLU A 119 29.29 -13.95 14.28
N GLU A 120 28.27 -14.69 13.90
CA GLU A 120 27.93 -14.97 12.51
C GLU A 120 26.45 -14.70 12.22
N LEU A 121 26.17 -13.97 11.16
CA LEU A 121 24.83 -13.76 10.64
C LEU A 121 24.63 -14.60 9.38
N GLN A 122 23.57 -15.41 9.40
CA GLN A 122 23.16 -16.21 8.26
C GLN A 122 22.25 -15.38 7.33
N SER A 123 22.31 -15.66 6.04
CA SER A 123 21.40 -15.08 5.03
C SER A 123 21.45 -13.54 4.88
N VAL A 124 22.58 -12.91 5.14
CA VAL A 124 22.80 -11.49 4.85
C VAL A 124 22.90 -11.28 3.33
N THR A 125 22.21 -10.28 2.79
CA THR A 125 22.28 -9.95 1.37
C THR A 125 23.62 -9.30 1.04
N VAL A 126 24.49 -10.03 0.32
CA VAL A 126 25.75 -9.51 -0.20
C VAL A 126 25.55 -8.97 -1.60
N GLN A 127 25.84 -7.70 -1.82
CA GLN A 127 25.68 -7.00 -3.10
C GLN A 127 27.06 -6.66 -3.68
N GLY A 128 27.32 -7.15 -4.88
CA GLY A 128 28.48 -6.77 -5.68
C GLY A 128 28.11 -5.65 -6.64
N VAL A 129 28.81 -4.51 -6.60
CA VAL A 129 28.43 -3.31 -7.38
C VAL A 129 29.61 -2.76 -8.20
N THR A 130 29.28 -2.05 -9.30
CA THR A 130 30.26 -1.31 -10.09
C THR A 130 30.44 0.13 -9.60
N ASP A 131 31.40 0.85 -10.17
CA ASP A 131 31.86 2.18 -9.81
C ASP A 131 30.78 3.27 -9.79
N ALA A 132 29.71 3.10 -10.57
CA ALA A 132 28.57 4.01 -10.57
C ALA A 132 27.66 3.89 -9.31
N TYR A 133 27.99 3.04 -8.35
CA TYR A 133 27.17 2.79 -7.16
C TYR A 133 26.71 4.06 -6.43
N LEU A 134 27.58 5.06 -6.29
CA LEU A 134 27.26 6.31 -5.60
C LEU A 134 26.14 7.12 -6.28
N GLU A 135 25.95 6.95 -7.59
CA GLU A 135 24.90 7.66 -8.34
C GLU A 135 23.50 7.02 -8.14
N PHE A 136 23.47 5.77 -7.66
CA PHE A 136 22.27 5.00 -7.41
C PHE A 136 21.99 4.77 -5.93
N SER A 137 22.99 4.99 -5.07
CA SER A 137 22.81 4.77 -3.64
C SER A 137 21.78 5.75 -3.08
N THR A 138 20.76 5.22 -2.45
CA THR A 138 19.75 5.96 -1.70
C THR A 138 20.09 6.04 -0.21
N PHE A 139 21.30 5.58 0.16
CA PHE A 139 21.82 5.63 1.52
C PHE A 139 22.93 6.65 1.62
N ASP A 140 22.96 7.33 2.75
CA ASP A 140 24.13 8.03 3.23
C ASP A 140 24.89 7.15 4.22
N ALA A 141 26.18 7.39 4.38
CA ALA A 141 26.96 6.72 5.44
C ALA A 141 26.67 7.42 6.78
N GLU A 142 26.12 6.69 7.76
CA GLU A 142 25.95 7.18 9.13
C GLU A 142 27.30 7.25 9.86
N ARG A 143 28.14 6.23 9.63
CA ARG A 143 29.48 6.15 10.19
C ARG A 143 30.48 5.80 9.09
N GLY A 144 31.65 6.45 9.11
CA GLY A 144 32.68 6.24 8.10
C GLY A 144 32.33 6.92 6.77
N ARG A 145 32.44 6.20 5.67
CA ARG A 145 32.20 6.71 4.31
C ARG A 145 31.66 5.63 3.39
N MET A 146 31.10 6.06 2.28
CA MET A 146 30.73 5.15 1.19
C MET A 146 31.96 4.52 0.53
N VAL A 147 31.79 3.39 -0.15
CA VAL A 147 32.84 2.77 -0.96
C VAL A 147 33.17 3.69 -2.13
N SER A 148 34.44 4.02 -2.28
CA SER A 148 34.91 4.91 -3.34
C SER A 148 34.89 4.22 -4.71
N PRO A 149 34.54 4.93 -5.82
CA PRO A 149 34.64 4.40 -7.18
C PRO A 149 36.02 3.80 -7.51
N VAL A 150 37.07 4.40 -6.99
CA VAL A 150 38.45 3.89 -7.17
C VAL A 150 38.66 2.54 -6.47
N GLU A 151 38.11 2.35 -5.29
CA GLU A 151 38.19 1.07 -4.56
C GLU A 151 37.40 -0.03 -5.28
N ILE A 152 36.23 0.32 -5.85
CA ILE A 152 35.43 -0.59 -6.65
C ILE A 152 36.17 -0.99 -7.93
N THR A 153 36.66 0.00 -8.70
CA THR A 153 37.38 -0.25 -9.96
C THR A 153 38.67 -1.06 -9.76
N ARG A 154 39.35 -0.89 -8.62
CA ARG A 154 40.56 -1.64 -8.27
C ARG A 154 40.31 -2.93 -7.53
N ASP A 155 39.05 -3.35 -7.41
CA ASP A 155 38.62 -4.57 -6.69
C ASP A 155 39.23 -4.70 -5.28
N ARG A 156 39.29 -3.60 -4.52
CA ARG A 156 39.82 -3.66 -3.16
C ARG A 156 38.88 -4.43 -2.23
N PRO A 157 39.38 -5.24 -1.27
CA PRO A 157 38.56 -5.98 -0.33
C PRO A 157 38.02 -5.06 0.77
N VAL A 158 37.09 -4.17 0.40
CA VAL A 158 36.39 -3.25 1.30
C VAL A 158 34.91 -3.52 1.27
N ALA A 159 34.21 -3.21 2.37
CA ALA A 159 32.79 -3.41 2.52
C ALA A 159 32.10 -2.20 3.13
N LEU A 160 30.95 -1.81 2.59
CA LEU A 160 29.94 -1.00 3.28
C LEU A 160 28.94 -1.95 3.93
N VAL A 161 28.65 -1.73 5.19
CA VAL A 161 27.77 -2.62 5.99
C VAL A 161 26.46 -1.91 6.28
N GLY A 162 25.35 -2.60 6.10
CA GLY A 162 24.02 -2.10 6.47
C GLY A 162 23.89 -1.91 7.98
N TRP A 163 23.06 -0.97 8.40
CA TRP A 163 22.91 -0.59 9.81
C TRP A 163 22.63 -1.79 10.73
N GLN A 164 21.71 -2.67 10.33
CA GLN A 164 21.31 -3.82 11.15
C GLN A 164 22.44 -4.88 11.25
N VAL A 165 23.19 -5.09 10.17
CA VAL A 165 24.35 -5.99 10.19
C VAL A 165 25.42 -5.45 11.13
N ALA A 166 25.68 -4.13 11.10
CA ALA A 166 26.64 -3.48 11.98
C ALA A 166 26.19 -3.58 13.46
N ASP A 167 24.92 -3.33 13.76
CA ASP A 167 24.36 -3.41 15.11
C ASP A 167 24.46 -4.82 15.69
N ARG A 168 24.14 -5.86 14.90
CA ARG A 168 24.17 -7.25 15.35
C ARG A 168 25.57 -7.83 15.49
N LEU A 169 26.52 -7.45 14.63
CA LEU A 169 27.90 -7.98 14.67
C LEU A 169 28.82 -7.23 15.64
N PHE A 170 28.62 -5.92 15.80
CA PHE A 170 29.53 -5.08 16.58
C PHE A 170 28.91 -4.53 17.86
N GLY A 171 27.57 -4.48 17.96
CA GLY A 171 26.87 -3.86 19.09
C GLY A 171 27.35 -2.41 19.30
N GLN A 172 28.07 -2.16 20.40
CA GLN A 172 28.60 -0.83 20.73
C GLN A 172 30.03 -0.58 20.19
N GLU A 173 30.69 -1.61 19.64
CA GLU A 173 32.04 -1.46 19.09
C GLU A 173 31.98 -0.68 17.75
N ASN A 174 32.97 0.22 17.52
CA ASN A 174 33.03 0.94 16.24
C ASN A 174 33.46 -0.04 15.12
N PRO A 175 32.59 -0.24 14.08
CA PRO A 175 32.88 -1.17 12.98
C PRO A 175 33.91 -0.67 11.97
N ILE A 176 34.20 0.65 11.95
CA ILE A 176 35.09 1.22 10.94
C ILE A 176 36.52 0.68 11.07
N ASP A 177 37.13 0.35 9.94
CA ASP A 177 38.47 -0.27 9.78
C ASP A 177 38.60 -1.69 10.39
N LYS A 178 37.51 -2.27 10.90
CA LYS A 178 37.50 -3.68 11.31
C LYS A 178 37.33 -4.60 10.10
N SER A 179 37.79 -5.84 10.26
CA SER A 179 37.69 -6.87 9.22
C SER A 179 36.51 -7.82 9.50
N ILE A 180 35.54 -7.83 8.61
CA ILE A 180 34.45 -8.82 8.60
C ILE A 180 34.78 -9.93 7.61
N LYS A 181 34.24 -11.14 7.84
CA LYS A 181 34.34 -12.25 6.89
C LYS A 181 33.03 -12.35 6.11
N VAL A 182 33.08 -12.19 4.79
CA VAL A 182 31.96 -12.43 3.88
C VAL A 182 32.24 -13.74 3.15
N ALA A 183 31.38 -14.73 3.32
CA ALA A 183 31.62 -16.10 2.80
C ALA A 183 33.03 -16.63 3.15
N GLY A 184 33.52 -16.34 4.36
CA GLY A 184 34.85 -16.76 4.85
C GLY A 184 36.03 -15.85 4.43
N VAL A 185 35.85 -14.91 3.51
CA VAL A 185 36.90 -14.01 3.01
C VAL A 185 36.87 -12.67 3.75
N PRO A 186 38.04 -12.14 4.20
CA PRO A 186 38.10 -10.91 4.98
C PRO A 186 37.88 -9.66 4.11
N PHE A 187 37.05 -8.72 4.58
CA PHE A 187 36.79 -7.40 4.02
C PHE A 187 36.92 -6.34 5.09
N ARG A 188 37.58 -5.25 4.79
CA ARG A 188 37.69 -4.09 5.68
C ARG A 188 36.42 -3.23 5.60
N VAL A 189 35.77 -2.98 6.71
CA VAL A 189 34.62 -2.10 6.81
C VAL A 189 35.05 -0.65 6.64
N VAL A 190 34.53 0.05 5.63
CA VAL A 190 34.81 1.46 5.35
C VAL A 190 33.68 2.39 5.77
N GLY A 191 32.49 1.85 5.93
CA GLY A 191 31.34 2.61 6.39
C GLY A 191 30.17 1.74 6.80
N VAL A 192 29.22 2.38 7.49
CA VAL A 192 27.92 1.83 7.87
C VAL A 192 26.84 2.73 7.30
N SER A 193 25.82 2.14 6.65
CA SER A 193 24.72 2.90 6.09
C SER A 193 23.85 3.51 7.17
N ALA A 194 23.18 4.62 6.85
CA ALA A 194 22.09 5.14 7.68
C ALA A 194 20.94 4.13 7.77
N LYS A 195 20.20 4.15 8.89
CA LYS A 195 19.09 3.26 9.14
C LYS A 195 17.88 3.65 8.29
N LYS A 196 17.33 2.69 7.53
CA LYS A 196 16.05 2.81 6.81
C LYS A 196 14.90 2.08 7.51
N GLY A 197 15.20 1.06 8.31
CA GLY A 197 14.22 0.28 9.03
C GLY A 197 13.78 -0.99 8.31
N ALA A 198 12.51 -1.36 8.51
CA ALA A 198 11.97 -2.60 7.93
C ALA A 198 10.72 -2.31 7.11
N PHE A 199 10.52 -3.06 6.03
CA PHE A 199 9.35 -3.03 5.18
C PHE A 199 8.65 -4.40 5.22
N PHE A 200 7.39 -4.43 5.64
CA PHE A 200 6.62 -5.68 5.87
C PHE A 200 7.39 -6.73 6.68
N GLY A 201 8.11 -6.31 7.71
CA GLY A 201 8.90 -7.22 8.56
C GLY A 201 10.25 -7.65 7.97
N ASN A 202 10.54 -7.32 6.72
CA ASN A 202 11.85 -7.55 6.12
C ASN A 202 12.74 -6.32 6.32
N SER A 203 13.94 -6.52 6.86
CA SER A 203 14.90 -5.44 7.05
C SER A 203 15.43 -4.92 5.72
N LEU A 204 15.40 -3.60 5.55
CA LEU A 204 16.09 -2.91 4.47
C LEU A 204 17.56 -2.61 4.80
N ASP A 205 18.00 -2.92 6.03
CA ASP A 205 19.31 -2.60 6.58
C ASP A 205 20.18 -3.86 6.76
N GLU A 206 19.74 -5.04 6.30
CA GLU A 206 20.47 -6.31 6.43
C GLU A 206 21.21 -6.66 5.13
N PHE A 207 22.21 -5.86 4.81
CA PHE A 207 23.01 -6.04 3.59
C PHE A 207 24.50 -5.70 3.81
N VAL A 208 25.33 -6.17 2.87
CA VAL A 208 26.75 -5.79 2.74
C VAL A 208 27.05 -5.51 1.28
N VAL A 209 27.64 -4.36 0.99
CA VAL A 209 28.07 -3.95 -0.36
C VAL A 209 29.57 -4.11 -0.51
N ILE A 210 29.99 -4.83 -1.56
CA ILE A 210 31.39 -5.06 -1.92
C ILE A 210 31.62 -4.74 -3.42
N PRO A 211 32.86 -4.51 -3.87
CA PRO A 211 33.15 -4.39 -5.29
C PRO A 211 32.75 -5.63 -6.09
N LEU A 212 32.18 -5.42 -7.30
CA LEU A 212 31.67 -6.51 -8.15
C LEU A 212 32.72 -7.57 -8.48
N GLY A 213 33.99 -7.17 -8.71
CA GLY A 213 35.05 -8.13 -8.98
C GLY A 213 35.37 -9.01 -7.77
N GLN A 214 35.27 -8.49 -6.54
CA GLN A 214 35.40 -9.31 -5.32
C GLN A 214 34.20 -10.24 -5.17
N TYR A 215 32.98 -9.74 -5.44
CA TYR A 215 31.76 -10.55 -5.44
C TYR A 215 31.88 -11.74 -6.41
N GLN A 216 32.38 -11.50 -7.64
CA GLN A 216 32.56 -12.55 -8.65
C GLN A 216 33.62 -13.57 -8.27
N LYS A 217 34.64 -13.18 -7.52
CA LYS A 217 35.65 -14.11 -6.96
C LYS A 217 35.05 -15.02 -5.89
N LEU A 218 34.11 -14.54 -5.08
CA LEU A 218 33.43 -15.30 -4.02
C LEU A 218 32.37 -16.24 -4.56
N PHE A 219 31.49 -15.74 -5.42
CA PHE A 219 30.26 -16.42 -5.83
C PHE A 219 30.26 -16.86 -7.29
N GLY A 220 31.35 -16.64 -8.00
CA GLY A 220 31.53 -16.98 -9.41
C GLY A 220 31.05 -15.89 -10.37
N SER A 221 31.69 -15.83 -11.53
CA SER A 221 31.41 -14.83 -12.58
C SER A 221 30.24 -15.23 -13.51
N ARG A 222 29.67 -16.42 -13.32
CA ARG A 222 28.61 -16.95 -14.19
C ARG A 222 27.19 -16.55 -13.79
N GLN A 223 27.02 -15.62 -12.86
CA GLN A 223 25.72 -15.08 -12.47
C GLN A 223 25.25 -14.03 -13.46
N SER A 224 23.93 -13.91 -13.64
CA SER A 224 23.35 -12.81 -14.41
C SER A 224 23.39 -11.54 -13.58
N LEU A 225 23.83 -10.45 -14.17
CA LEU A 225 23.81 -9.14 -13.53
C LEU A 225 22.42 -8.49 -13.66
N ALA A 226 22.14 -7.55 -12.78
CA ALA A 226 21.09 -6.55 -12.95
C ALA A 226 21.76 -5.22 -13.30
N LEU A 227 21.27 -4.53 -14.34
CA LEU A 227 21.80 -3.24 -14.74
C LEU A 227 20.82 -2.16 -14.33
N MET A 228 21.20 -1.34 -13.36
CA MET A 228 20.43 -0.14 -13.02
C MET A 228 20.86 0.98 -13.97
N VAL A 229 19.89 1.63 -14.59
CA VAL A 229 20.11 2.68 -15.58
C VAL A 229 19.44 3.96 -15.10
N LYS A 230 20.20 5.04 -15.01
CA LYS A 230 19.72 6.36 -14.60
C LYS A 230 19.71 7.30 -15.80
N PRO A 231 18.53 7.81 -16.18
CA PRO A 231 18.41 8.86 -17.18
C PRO A 231 19.03 10.18 -16.71
N ARG A 232 19.25 11.10 -17.63
CA ARG A 232 19.75 12.45 -17.31
C ARG A 232 18.69 13.33 -16.67
N THR A 233 17.44 13.16 -17.09
CA THR A 233 16.28 13.89 -16.55
C THR A 233 15.09 12.93 -16.37
N PRO A 234 14.16 13.19 -15.44
CA PRO A 234 12.99 12.37 -15.21
C PRO A 234 12.13 12.20 -16.47
N GLU A 235 12.02 13.25 -17.30
CA GLU A 235 11.22 13.24 -18.53
C GLU A 235 11.84 12.32 -19.61
N SER A 236 13.13 12.05 -19.52
CA SER A 236 13.85 11.21 -20.49
C SER A 236 13.81 9.72 -20.18
N VAL A 237 13.13 9.26 -19.11
CA VAL A 237 13.04 7.84 -18.70
C VAL A 237 12.54 6.96 -19.85
N ALA A 238 11.48 7.35 -20.55
CA ALA A 238 10.93 6.56 -21.66
C ALA A 238 11.94 6.43 -22.81
N LEU A 239 12.59 7.53 -23.19
CA LEU A 239 13.59 7.53 -24.25
C LEU A 239 14.85 6.74 -23.86
N ALA A 240 15.33 6.91 -22.63
CA ALA A 240 16.47 6.15 -22.11
C ALA A 240 16.19 4.64 -22.08
N ARG A 241 14.94 4.24 -21.79
CA ARG A 241 14.48 2.85 -21.84
C ARG A 241 14.54 2.28 -23.27
N ASP A 242 14.11 3.05 -24.26
CA ASP A 242 14.17 2.66 -25.66
C ASP A 242 15.61 2.63 -26.19
N GLU A 243 16.47 3.57 -25.78
CA GLU A 243 17.91 3.53 -26.07
C GLU A 243 18.57 2.28 -25.47
N ALA A 244 18.30 1.96 -24.21
CA ALA A 244 18.83 0.77 -23.55
C ALA A 244 18.34 -0.52 -24.22
N ARG A 245 17.05 -0.58 -24.60
CA ARG A 245 16.49 -1.70 -25.37
C ARG A 245 17.19 -1.87 -26.69
N THR A 246 17.38 -0.80 -27.44
CA THR A 246 18.05 -0.81 -28.74
C THR A 246 19.49 -1.27 -28.60
N ALA A 247 20.24 -0.73 -27.62
CA ALA A 247 21.62 -1.11 -27.34
C ALA A 247 21.74 -2.63 -27.05
N LEU A 248 20.84 -3.17 -26.27
CA LEU A 248 20.82 -4.60 -25.96
C LEU A 248 20.43 -5.47 -27.15
N ARG A 249 19.41 -5.08 -27.93
CA ARG A 249 19.03 -5.79 -29.15
C ARG A 249 20.18 -5.87 -30.14
N VAL A 250 20.90 -4.75 -30.34
CA VAL A 250 22.11 -4.73 -31.19
C VAL A 250 23.21 -5.61 -30.63
N THR A 251 23.50 -5.54 -29.33
CA THR A 251 24.56 -6.35 -28.69
C THR A 251 24.24 -7.85 -28.74
N ARG A 252 22.96 -8.21 -28.71
CA ARG A 252 22.47 -9.60 -28.76
C ARG A 252 22.11 -10.08 -30.15
N HIS A 253 22.33 -9.26 -31.17
CA HIS A 253 22.02 -9.55 -32.59
C HIS A 253 20.56 -9.98 -32.83
N LEU A 254 19.61 -9.39 -32.08
CA LEU A 254 18.17 -9.68 -32.23
C LEU A 254 17.61 -8.97 -33.47
N GLY A 255 16.93 -9.72 -34.33
CA GLY A 255 16.26 -9.24 -35.52
C GLY A 255 15.03 -8.36 -35.21
N PRO A 256 14.55 -7.54 -36.17
CA PRO A 256 13.43 -6.61 -35.93
C PRO A 256 12.14 -7.26 -35.45
N GLY A 257 11.87 -8.52 -35.80
CA GLY A 257 10.67 -9.26 -35.39
C GLY A 257 10.85 -10.19 -34.21
N GLU A 258 12.07 -10.31 -33.69
CA GLU A 258 12.34 -11.19 -32.55
C GLU A 258 11.94 -10.55 -31.23
N PRO A 259 11.31 -11.31 -30.29
CA PRO A 259 11.00 -10.81 -28.97
C PRO A 259 12.27 -10.52 -28.17
N ASP A 260 12.20 -9.57 -27.23
CA ASP A 260 13.30 -9.29 -26.34
C ASP A 260 13.58 -10.49 -25.44
N ASN A 261 14.85 -10.89 -25.33
CA ASN A 261 15.32 -11.96 -24.45
C ASN A 261 15.94 -11.42 -23.17
N PHE A 262 15.44 -10.29 -22.71
CA PHE A 262 15.76 -9.58 -21.45
C PHE A 262 14.51 -8.86 -20.96
N GLY A 263 14.50 -8.48 -19.68
CA GLY A 263 13.45 -7.69 -19.08
C GLY A 263 13.93 -6.29 -18.73
N ILE A 264 13.07 -5.29 -18.95
CA ILE A 264 13.26 -3.94 -18.44
C ILE A 264 12.16 -3.72 -17.40
N VAL A 265 12.58 -3.47 -16.16
CA VAL A 265 11.70 -3.23 -15.02
C VAL A 265 11.92 -1.82 -14.55
N ALA A 266 10.90 -1.00 -14.64
CA ALA A 266 10.92 0.37 -14.15
C ALA A 266 9.96 0.52 -12.96
N SER A 267 10.19 1.52 -12.13
CA SER A 267 9.38 1.76 -10.92
C SER A 267 7.90 1.94 -11.25
N ASP A 268 7.59 2.66 -12.34
CA ASP A 268 6.23 2.84 -12.85
C ASP A 268 5.53 1.51 -13.17
N SER A 269 6.23 0.59 -13.83
CA SER A 269 5.67 -0.71 -14.21
C SER A 269 5.35 -1.60 -13.01
N VAL A 270 6.16 -1.54 -11.96
CA VAL A 270 5.92 -2.25 -10.70
C VAL A 270 4.73 -1.65 -9.97
N LEU A 271 4.67 -0.32 -9.90
CA LEU A 271 3.55 0.42 -9.32
C LEU A 271 2.23 0.14 -10.04
N ASP A 272 2.22 0.10 -11.37
CA ASP A 272 1.03 -0.20 -12.16
C ASP A 272 0.47 -1.60 -11.87
N ILE A 273 1.33 -2.61 -11.82
CA ILE A 273 0.92 -3.99 -11.49
C ILE A 273 0.35 -4.04 -10.07
N PHE A 274 1.04 -3.41 -9.12
CA PHE A 274 0.59 -3.34 -7.74
C PHE A 274 -0.77 -2.63 -7.62
N GLN A 275 -0.94 -1.48 -8.30
CA GLN A 275 -2.21 -0.76 -8.31
C GLN A 275 -3.35 -1.57 -8.95
N GLN A 276 -3.07 -2.33 -10.02
CA GLN A 276 -4.08 -3.21 -10.64
C GLN A 276 -4.52 -4.31 -9.67
N ALA A 277 -3.57 -4.96 -8.99
CA ALA A 277 -3.88 -5.96 -7.97
C ALA A 277 -4.68 -5.37 -6.81
N THR A 278 -4.27 -4.19 -6.32
CA THR A 278 -4.96 -3.48 -5.23
C THR A 278 -6.36 -3.03 -5.63
N LYS A 279 -6.57 -2.56 -6.87
CA LYS A 279 -7.90 -2.23 -7.40
C LYS A 279 -8.82 -3.45 -7.44
N GLY A 280 -8.30 -4.63 -7.81
CA GLY A 280 -9.06 -5.88 -7.78
C GLY A 280 -9.51 -6.25 -6.37
N ILE A 281 -8.62 -6.19 -5.40
CA ILE A 281 -8.92 -6.43 -3.99
C ILE A 281 -9.93 -5.40 -3.47
N ALA A 282 -9.72 -4.11 -3.77
CA ALA A 282 -10.64 -3.04 -3.37
C ALA A 282 -12.05 -3.27 -3.91
N ALA A 283 -12.21 -3.71 -5.16
CA ALA A 283 -13.51 -3.99 -5.76
C ALA A 283 -14.27 -5.11 -5.01
N VAL A 284 -13.58 -6.19 -4.63
CA VAL A 284 -14.17 -7.27 -3.83
C VAL A 284 -14.60 -6.75 -2.45
N LEU A 285 -13.73 -5.98 -1.79
CA LEU A 285 -14.04 -5.42 -0.47
C LEU A 285 -15.20 -4.43 -0.51
N VAL A 286 -15.29 -3.59 -1.55
CA VAL A 286 -16.46 -2.71 -1.78
C VAL A 286 -17.73 -3.54 -1.95
N GLY A 287 -17.68 -4.68 -2.65
CA GLY A 287 -18.80 -5.60 -2.78
C GLY A 287 -19.27 -6.15 -1.42
N VAL A 288 -18.35 -6.57 -0.56
CA VAL A 288 -18.67 -7.07 0.80
C VAL A 288 -19.29 -5.95 1.65
N VAL A 289 -18.75 -4.75 1.58
CA VAL A 289 -19.28 -3.58 2.28
C VAL A 289 -20.67 -3.21 1.78
N ALA A 290 -20.90 -3.24 0.47
CA ALA A 290 -22.21 -2.97 -0.12
C ALA A 290 -23.27 -3.97 0.37
N LEU A 291 -22.91 -5.26 0.48
CA LEU A 291 -23.77 -6.27 1.09
C LEU A 291 -24.08 -5.97 2.57
N SER A 292 -23.07 -5.58 3.34
CA SER A 292 -23.25 -5.19 4.75
C SER A 292 -24.17 -3.98 4.91
N LEU A 293 -24.03 -2.96 4.04
CA LEU A 293 -24.91 -1.79 4.01
C LEU A 293 -26.34 -2.15 3.60
N LEU A 294 -26.51 -3.08 2.67
CA LEU A 294 -27.83 -3.56 2.26
C LEU A 294 -28.53 -4.27 3.42
N VAL A 295 -27.84 -5.18 4.10
CA VAL A 295 -28.37 -5.86 5.29
C VAL A 295 -28.71 -4.85 6.39
N GLY A 296 -27.80 -3.93 6.71
CA GLY A 296 -28.02 -2.85 7.67
C GLY A 296 -29.21 -1.96 7.29
N GLY A 297 -29.37 -1.63 6.03
CA GLY A 297 -30.48 -0.87 5.49
C GLY A 297 -31.83 -1.59 5.64
N ILE A 298 -31.88 -2.90 5.37
CA ILE A 298 -33.09 -3.71 5.58
C ILE A 298 -33.46 -3.73 7.07
N VAL A 299 -32.50 -3.83 7.96
CA VAL A 299 -32.73 -3.77 9.41
C VAL A 299 -33.34 -2.40 9.79
N ILE A 300 -32.78 -1.30 9.28
CA ILE A 300 -33.33 0.06 9.49
C ILE A 300 -34.78 0.11 9.00
N MET A 301 -35.05 -0.35 7.79
CA MET A 301 -36.43 -0.37 7.23
C MET A 301 -37.40 -1.13 8.12
N ASN A 302 -37.05 -2.32 8.59
CA ASN A 302 -37.89 -3.14 9.43
C ASN A 302 -38.17 -2.48 10.79
N ILE A 303 -37.15 -1.88 11.40
CA ILE A 303 -37.31 -1.21 12.69
C ILE A 303 -38.13 0.07 12.54
N MET A 304 -37.93 0.84 11.47
CA MET A 304 -38.73 2.03 11.19
C MET A 304 -40.19 1.69 10.92
N LEU A 305 -40.47 0.56 10.23
CA LEU A 305 -41.83 0.06 10.06
C LEU A 305 -42.50 -0.29 11.39
N MET A 306 -41.73 -0.89 12.33
CA MET A 306 -42.23 -1.21 13.67
C MET A 306 -42.50 0.09 14.45
N ILE A 307 -41.59 1.07 14.44
CA ILE A 307 -41.78 2.37 15.09
C ILE A 307 -43.02 3.10 14.55
N VAL A 308 -43.22 3.12 13.25
CA VAL A 308 -44.41 3.69 12.62
C VAL A 308 -45.69 2.99 13.10
N SER A 309 -45.66 1.66 13.24
CA SER A 309 -46.80 0.91 13.75
C SER A 309 -47.09 1.14 15.23
N GLU A 310 -46.06 1.27 16.08
CA GLU A 310 -46.20 1.62 17.50
C GLU A 310 -46.72 3.06 17.70
N ARG A 311 -46.33 4.01 16.83
CA ARG A 311 -46.72 5.42 16.87
C ARG A 311 -47.96 5.74 15.98
N THR A 312 -48.70 4.73 15.49
CA THR A 312 -49.81 4.93 14.54
C THR A 312 -50.84 5.90 15.08
N ARG A 313 -51.23 5.81 16.37
CA ARG A 313 -52.18 6.70 17.02
C ARG A 313 -51.69 8.14 17.12
N GLU A 314 -50.42 8.35 17.45
CA GLU A 314 -49.78 9.68 17.51
C GLU A 314 -49.77 10.35 16.11
N ILE A 315 -49.37 9.60 15.07
CA ILE A 315 -49.38 10.04 13.68
C ILE A 315 -50.80 10.37 13.22
N GLY A 316 -51.76 9.53 13.57
CA GLY A 316 -53.19 9.76 13.27
C GLY A 316 -53.72 11.05 13.91
N LEU A 317 -53.37 11.29 15.18
CA LEU A 317 -53.73 12.52 15.91
C LEU A 317 -53.14 13.77 15.25
N ARG A 318 -51.86 13.75 14.88
CA ARG A 318 -51.21 14.87 14.18
C ARG A 318 -51.92 15.18 12.85
N LYS A 319 -52.29 14.16 12.10
CA LYS A 319 -53.03 14.31 10.84
C LYS A 319 -54.43 14.85 11.05
N ALA A 320 -55.13 14.40 12.11
CA ALA A 320 -56.44 14.92 12.48
C ALA A 320 -56.41 16.40 12.87
N LEU A 321 -55.29 16.86 13.43
CA LEU A 321 -55.02 18.27 13.75
C LEU A 321 -54.53 19.09 12.55
N GLY A 322 -54.49 18.52 11.33
CA GLY A 322 -54.17 19.23 10.09
C GLY A 322 -52.73 19.09 9.56
N ALA A 323 -51.88 18.22 10.12
CA ALA A 323 -50.54 17.97 9.61
C ALA A 323 -50.62 17.38 8.17
N ARG A 324 -49.83 17.94 7.25
CA ARG A 324 -49.74 17.47 5.88
C ARG A 324 -48.97 16.15 5.81
N SER A 325 -49.34 15.28 4.85
CA SER A 325 -48.62 14.02 4.63
C SER A 325 -47.10 14.23 4.37
N ARG A 326 -46.74 15.36 3.77
CA ARG A 326 -45.32 15.72 3.56
C ARG A 326 -44.57 16.00 4.88
N ASP A 327 -45.26 16.57 5.87
CA ASP A 327 -44.64 16.89 7.18
C ASP A 327 -44.32 15.59 7.94
N ILE A 328 -45.23 14.63 7.94
CA ILE A 328 -45.04 13.31 8.53
C ILE A 328 -43.92 12.54 7.79
N MET A 329 -43.94 12.58 6.45
CA MET A 329 -42.92 11.92 5.64
C MET A 329 -41.54 12.50 5.92
N SER A 330 -41.40 13.83 5.93
CA SER A 330 -40.10 14.50 6.20
C SER A 330 -39.62 14.21 7.62
N GLN A 331 -40.49 14.17 8.61
CA GLN A 331 -40.15 13.83 9.99
C GLN A 331 -39.56 12.43 10.10
N VAL A 332 -40.28 11.41 9.60
CA VAL A 332 -39.84 9.99 9.66
C VAL A 332 -38.56 9.80 8.86
N LEU A 333 -38.40 10.48 7.72
CA LEU A 333 -37.21 10.40 6.88
C LEU A 333 -35.99 11.03 7.59
N THR A 334 -36.17 12.19 8.21
CA THR A 334 -35.11 12.86 9.00
C THR A 334 -34.69 11.98 10.17
N GLU A 335 -35.63 11.33 10.85
CA GLU A 335 -35.32 10.38 11.94
C GLU A 335 -34.47 9.21 11.43
N SER A 336 -34.81 8.61 10.30
CA SER A 336 -34.04 7.52 9.68
C SER A 336 -32.63 7.95 9.26
N ILE A 337 -32.49 9.13 8.61
CA ILE A 337 -31.19 9.68 8.19
C ILE A 337 -30.33 9.96 9.42
N THR A 338 -30.88 10.62 10.45
CA THR A 338 -30.14 10.97 11.67
C THR A 338 -29.64 9.72 12.38
N LEU A 339 -30.48 8.70 12.50
CA LEU A 339 -30.10 7.40 13.07
C LEU A 339 -28.95 6.77 12.30
N SER A 340 -29.06 6.71 10.98
CA SER A 340 -28.03 6.15 10.11
C SER A 340 -26.71 6.89 10.18
N MET A 341 -26.75 8.22 10.17
CA MET A 341 -25.54 9.07 10.30
C MET A 341 -24.87 8.90 11.67
N MET A 342 -25.63 8.76 12.76
CA MET A 342 -25.08 8.45 14.08
C MET A 342 -24.37 7.09 14.09
N GLY A 343 -24.98 6.07 13.49
CA GLY A 343 -24.34 4.77 13.27
C GLY A 343 -23.03 4.90 12.47
N GLY A 344 -23.05 5.73 11.43
CA GLY A 344 -21.88 6.05 10.62
C GLY A 344 -20.79 6.74 11.42
N LEU A 345 -21.10 7.73 12.25
CA LEU A 345 -20.12 8.43 13.09
C LEU A 345 -19.48 7.50 14.14
N VAL A 346 -20.31 6.70 14.83
CA VAL A 346 -19.82 5.69 15.79
C VAL A 346 -18.95 4.66 15.06
N GLY A 347 -19.41 4.18 13.89
CA GLY A 347 -18.66 3.26 13.04
C GLY A 347 -17.34 3.85 12.57
N ALA A 348 -17.31 5.14 12.23
CA ALA A 348 -16.09 5.84 11.87
C ALA A 348 -15.08 5.90 13.02
N GLY A 349 -15.54 6.21 14.24
CA GLY A 349 -14.71 6.20 15.44
C GLY A 349 -14.12 4.81 15.74
N LEU A 350 -14.96 3.76 15.66
CA LEU A 350 -14.53 2.38 15.88
C LEU A 350 -13.61 1.89 14.77
N GLY A 351 -13.88 2.23 13.51
CA GLY A 351 -13.01 1.90 12.38
C GLY A 351 -11.62 2.55 12.50
N ALA A 352 -11.56 3.81 12.88
CA ALA A 352 -10.31 4.51 13.13
C ALA A 352 -9.54 3.93 14.33
N LEU A 353 -10.25 3.56 15.39
CA LEU A 353 -9.64 2.89 16.55
C LEU A 353 -9.07 1.52 16.16
N PHE A 354 -9.83 0.72 15.42
CA PHE A 354 -9.39 -0.60 14.95
C PHE A 354 -8.17 -0.49 14.02
N ALA A 355 -8.18 0.48 13.10
CA ALA A 355 -7.06 0.77 12.21
C ALA A 355 -5.78 1.13 13.00
N ARG A 356 -5.89 1.95 14.05
CA ARG A 356 -4.76 2.28 14.95
C ARG A 356 -4.25 1.08 15.75
N ILE A 357 -5.15 0.23 16.25
CA ILE A 357 -4.76 -1.00 16.96
C ILE A 357 -4.01 -1.93 16.00
N LEU A 358 -4.51 -2.08 14.77
CA LEU A 358 -3.84 -2.88 13.74
C LEU A 358 -2.43 -2.38 13.45
N ALA A 359 -2.25 -1.07 13.30
CA ALA A 359 -0.94 -0.44 13.10
C ALA A 359 0.01 -0.63 14.28
N ALA A 360 -0.51 -0.73 15.51
CA ALA A 360 0.31 -0.93 16.70
C ALA A 360 0.76 -2.41 16.90
N VAL A 361 -0.08 -3.36 16.44
CA VAL A 361 0.17 -4.81 16.63
C VAL A 361 0.88 -5.45 15.44
N THR A 362 0.71 -4.86 14.25
CA THR A 362 1.28 -5.38 13.00
C THR A 362 2.23 -4.37 12.37
N PRO A 363 3.24 -4.80 11.59
CA PRO A 363 4.11 -3.91 10.84
C PRO A 363 3.41 -3.31 9.60
N LEU A 364 2.08 -3.34 9.55
CA LEU A 364 1.32 -2.82 8.41
C LEU A 364 1.18 -1.30 8.53
N PRO A 365 1.54 -0.55 7.51
CA PRO A 365 1.32 0.89 7.47
C PRO A 365 -0.19 1.16 7.34
N VAL A 366 -0.70 2.06 8.17
CA VAL A 366 -2.11 2.46 8.17
C VAL A 366 -2.20 3.98 8.11
N ILE A 367 -2.88 4.50 7.09
CA ILE A 367 -3.09 5.94 6.89
C ILE A 367 -4.59 6.20 6.88
N ILE A 368 -5.06 6.96 7.87
CA ILE A 368 -6.48 7.34 7.96
C ILE A 368 -6.66 8.68 7.26
N GLU A 369 -7.32 8.64 6.12
CA GLU A 369 -7.63 9.83 5.34
C GLU A 369 -8.96 10.47 5.79
N PRO A 370 -9.02 11.78 6.08
CA PRO A 370 -10.24 12.44 6.55
C PRO A 370 -11.44 12.32 5.59
N TRP A 371 -11.18 12.26 4.29
CA TRP A 371 -12.24 12.10 3.30
C TRP A 371 -12.95 10.75 3.41
N SER A 372 -12.27 9.68 3.85
CA SER A 372 -12.87 8.35 4.02
C SER A 372 -13.96 8.36 5.11
N ILE A 373 -13.74 9.13 6.16
CA ILE A 373 -14.73 9.35 7.23
C ILE A 373 -15.95 10.10 6.67
N ALA A 374 -15.72 11.17 5.93
CA ALA A 374 -16.79 11.95 5.32
C ALA A 374 -17.64 11.11 4.35
N VAL A 375 -17.00 10.32 3.50
CA VAL A 375 -17.67 9.41 2.57
C VAL A 375 -18.46 8.33 3.33
N GLY A 376 -17.87 7.73 4.36
CA GLY A 376 -18.54 6.72 5.19
C GLY A 376 -19.84 7.25 5.82
N VAL A 377 -19.78 8.45 6.41
CA VAL A 377 -20.97 9.11 7.01
C VAL A 377 -22.00 9.50 5.95
N LEU A 378 -21.57 10.00 4.80
CA LEU A 378 -22.46 10.36 3.70
C LEU A 378 -23.19 9.14 3.13
N VAL A 379 -22.46 8.04 2.90
CA VAL A 379 -23.04 6.79 2.39
C VAL A 379 -24.08 6.23 3.36
N THR A 380 -23.82 6.25 4.68
CA THR A 380 -24.82 5.81 5.67
C THR A 380 -26.04 6.72 5.71
N GLY A 381 -25.87 8.04 5.52
CA GLY A 381 -26.98 8.96 5.35
C GLY A 381 -27.87 8.62 4.15
N LEU A 382 -27.24 8.27 3.01
CA LEU A 382 -27.95 7.81 1.80
C LEU A 382 -28.67 6.48 2.03
N VAL A 383 -28.06 5.56 2.76
CA VAL A 383 -28.72 4.29 3.17
C VAL A 383 -29.96 4.57 4.04
N GLY A 384 -29.84 5.47 5.03
CA GLY A 384 -30.96 5.91 5.85
C GLY A 384 -32.08 6.56 5.04
N LEU A 385 -31.74 7.37 4.05
CA LEU A 385 -32.69 7.99 3.12
C LEU A 385 -33.41 6.92 2.28
N PHE A 386 -32.66 6.00 1.66
CA PHE A 386 -33.21 5.00 0.76
C PHE A 386 -34.12 4.00 1.48
N PHE A 387 -33.63 3.40 2.54
CA PHE A 387 -34.40 2.41 3.32
C PHE A 387 -35.45 3.03 4.24
N GLY A 388 -35.27 4.29 4.64
CA GLY A 388 -36.26 5.07 5.40
C GLY A 388 -37.44 5.58 4.56
N TRP A 389 -37.28 5.66 3.22
CA TRP A 389 -38.32 6.19 2.35
C TRP A 389 -39.61 5.37 2.37
N TYR A 390 -39.52 4.03 2.34
CA TYR A 390 -40.70 3.16 2.37
C TYR A 390 -41.49 3.27 3.69
N PRO A 391 -40.91 3.17 4.90
CA PRO A 391 -41.60 3.42 6.15
C PRO A 391 -42.22 4.83 6.24
N ALA A 392 -41.48 5.85 5.81
CA ALA A 392 -41.94 7.22 5.81
C ALA A 392 -43.17 7.43 4.93
N ARG A 393 -43.16 6.86 3.73
CA ARG A 393 -44.31 6.87 2.84
C ARG A 393 -45.53 6.16 3.44
N ARG A 394 -45.32 5.04 4.13
CA ARG A 394 -46.40 4.29 4.81
C ARG A 394 -46.98 5.12 5.96
N ALA A 395 -46.19 5.77 6.77
CA ALA A 395 -46.59 6.70 7.81
C ALA A 395 -47.41 7.89 7.24
N ALA A 396 -46.93 8.48 6.14
CA ALA A 396 -47.56 9.59 5.46
C ALA A 396 -48.97 9.24 4.85
N ASN A 397 -49.21 8.00 4.54
CA ASN A 397 -50.46 7.53 3.94
C ASN A 397 -51.50 6.96 4.94
N LEU A 398 -51.17 6.94 6.25
CA LEU A 398 -52.12 6.51 7.28
C LEU A 398 -53.39 7.36 7.27
N ALA A 399 -54.58 6.75 7.26
CA ALA A 399 -55.84 7.45 7.41
C ALA A 399 -56.10 7.80 8.89
N PRO A 400 -56.43 9.07 9.24
CA PRO A 400 -56.64 9.47 10.63
C PRO A 400 -57.69 8.62 11.38
N ILE A 401 -58.77 8.25 10.67
CA ILE A 401 -59.87 7.46 11.24
C ILE A 401 -59.43 6.05 11.60
N GLU A 402 -58.67 5.39 10.71
CA GLU A 402 -58.15 4.03 10.95
C GLU A 402 -57.08 4.02 12.04
N ALA A 403 -56.26 5.09 12.11
CA ALA A 403 -55.19 5.22 13.10
C ALA A 403 -55.69 5.42 14.53
N LEU A 404 -56.86 6.07 14.68
CA LEU A 404 -57.51 6.30 15.99
C LEU A 404 -58.40 5.14 16.43
N ARG A 405 -58.83 4.25 15.49
CA ARG A 405 -59.70 3.11 15.76
C ARG A 405 -58.94 1.83 16.16
N ARG A 406 -57.64 1.75 15.93
CA ARG A 406 -56.83 0.63 16.38
C ARG A 406 -56.61 0.71 17.90
N GLU A 407 -57.12 -0.29 18.62
CA GLU A 407 -56.76 -0.57 20.01
C GLU A 407 -55.36 -1.13 20.16
#